data_039b39ce090abea97dca7e6e18c7e194
#
_entry.id   039b39ce090abea97dca7e6e18c7e194
#
_cell.length_a   1.000
_cell.length_b   1.000
_cell.length_c   1.000
_cell.angle_alpha   90.00
_cell.angle_beta   90.00
_cell.angle_gamma   90.00
#
_symmetry.space_group_name_H-M   'P 1'
#
loop_
_entity.id
_entity.type
_entity.pdbx_description
1 polymer ?
#
loop_
_entity_poly.entity_id
_entity_poly.type
_entity_poly.pdbx_seq_one_letter_code
_entity_poly.pdbx_strand_id
1 'polypeptide(L)'
;MLHTLRTRAQDEKGFTLIELLVVILIIGILAAIAIPSFLNQRSKGNDAEAKSTAVTAAEAFETCATDNNGSYASCTLASLRSIEPTLNDAGARLAVSSGSNNYQVVVTSNRDSNAATFTLSRAAGGTTSRTCATGSADKGGCSATSGGTW
;
A
#
# COMPACT_ATOMS: atom_id res chain seq x y z
N MET A 1 -62.74 -33.91 -2.01
CA MET A 1 -61.45 -33.56 -2.63
C MET A 1 -60.83 -32.35 -1.93
N LEU A 2 -60.70 -32.31 -0.61
CA LEU A 2 -60.22 -31.16 0.17
C LEU A 2 -59.34 -31.56 1.35
N HIS A 3 -58.77 -32.77 1.34
CA HIS A 3 -57.98 -33.30 2.46
C HIS A 3 -56.46 -33.41 2.20
N THR A 4 -55.97 -33.04 1.02
CA THR A 4 -54.57 -33.24 0.61
C THR A 4 -53.70 -31.99 0.64
N LEU A 5 -54.20 -30.86 1.11
CA LEU A 5 -53.41 -29.58 1.16
C LEU A 5 -52.90 -29.22 2.55
N ARG A 6 -53.11 -30.05 3.57
CA ARG A 6 -52.81 -29.71 4.98
C ARG A 6 -51.55 -30.37 5.54
N THR A 7 -50.82 -31.17 4.76
CA THR A 7 -49.66 -31.94 5.24
C THR A 7 -48.30 -31.45 4.74
N ARG A 8 -48.21 -30.27 4.09
CA ARG A 8 -46.94 -29.71 3.64
C ARG A 8 -46.38 -28.58 4.51
N ALA A 9 -46.99 -28.26 5.63
CA ALA A 9 -46.59 -27.15 6.52
C ALA A 9 -45.88 -27.62 7.82
N GLN A 10 -45.37 -28.84 7.88
CA GLN A 10 -44.78 -29.36 9.15
C GLN A 10 -43.31 -29.73 9.08
N ASP A 11 -42.56 -29.37 8.04
CA ASP A 11 -41.11 -29.63 7.96
C ASP A 11 -40.26 -28.37 7.91
N GLU A 12 -40.80 -27.20 8.27
CA GLU A 12 -39.98 -26.05 8.57
C GLU A 12 -39.40 -26.18 9.98
N LYS A 13 -38.30 -26.93 10.11
CA LYS A 13 -37.46 -26.90 11.30
C LYS A 13 -36.87 -25.53 11.41
N GLY A 14 -37.54 -24.62 12.12
CA GLY A 14 -37.01 -23.28 12.45
C GLY A 14 -35.72 -23.42 13.23
N PHE A 15 -34.77 -22.54 12.97
CA PHE A 15 -33.55 -22.40 13.76
C PHE A 15 -33.90 -22.12 15.22
N THR A 16 -33.20 -22.78 16.14
CA THR A 16 -33.32 -22.46 17.57
C THR A 16 -32.58 -21.19 17.90
N LEU A 17 -33.07 -20.45 18.89
CA LEU A 17 -32.42 -19.22 19.38
C LEU A 17 -30.97 -19.50 19.82
N ILE A 18 -30.73 -20.67 20.44
CA ILE A 18 -29.40 -21.06 20.91
C ILE A 18 -28.42 -21.35 19.78
N GLU A 19 -28.88 -21.95 18.67
CA GLU A 19 -28.03 -22.17 17.49
C GLU A 19 -27.55 -20.83 16.91
N LEU A 20 -28.43 -19.83 16.82
CA LEU A 20 -28.05 -18.52 16.35
C LEU A 20 -27.07 -17.84 17.33
N LEU A 21 -27.34 -17.93 18.65
CA LEU A 21 -26.51 -17.30 19.67
C LEU A 21 -25.09 -17.88 19.70
N VAL A 22 -24.95 -19.20 19.60
CA VAL A 22 -23.63 -19.85 19.57
C VAL A 22 -22.84 -19.45 18.32
N VAL A 23 -23.50 -19.35 17.16
CA VAL A 23 -22.85 -18.95 15.91
C VAL A 23 -22.30 -17.51 16.01
N ILE A 24 -23.10 -16.55 16.47
CA ILE A 24 -22.63 -15.16 16.60
C ILE A 24 -21.54 -15.04 17.67
N LEU A 25 -21.57 -15.84 18.73
CA LEU A 25 -20.51 -15.90 19.74
C LEU A 25 -19.19 -16.36 19.11
N ILE A 26 -19.21 -17.45 18.34
CA ILE A 26 -18.02 -17.98 17.67
C ILE A 26 -17.46 -16.95 16.67
N ILE A 27 -18.34 -16.35 15.84
CA ILE A 27 -17.93 -15.31 14.88
C ILE A 27 -17.29 -14.12 15.62
N GLY A 28 -17.87 -13.69 16.74
CA GLY A 28 -17.34 -12.60 17.54
C GLY A 28 -15.93 -12.86 18.06
N ILE A 29 -15.66 -14.05 18.57
CA ILE A 29 -14.34 -14.46 19.06
C ILE A 29 -13.33 -14.52 17.92
N LEU A 30 -13.69 -15.13 16.79
CA LEU A 30 -12.82 -15.22 15.62
C LEU A 30 -12.52 -13.84 15.02
N ALA A 31 -13.51 -12.98 14.91
CA ALA A 31 -13.36 -11.61 14.39
C ALA A 31 -12.44 -10.76 15.28
N ALA A 32 -12.52 -10.92 16.60
CA ALA A 32 -11.68 -10.18 17.55
C ALA A 32 -10.17 -10.42 17.33
N ILE A 33 -9.79 -11.59 16.85
CA ILE A 33 -8.40 -11.95 16.54
C ILE A 33 -8.04 -11.62 15.09
N ALA A 34 -8.95 -11.89 14.16
CA ALA A 34 -8.68 -11.79 12.73
C ALA A 34 -8.59 -10.35 12.23
N ILE A 35 -9.44 -9.45 12.74
CA ILE A 35 -9.49 -8.06 12.26
C ILE A 35 -8.17 -7.30 12.49
N PRO A 36 -7.57 -7.28 13.69
CA PRO A 36 -6.29 -6.59 13.91
C PRO A 36 -5.17 -7.14 13.03
N SER A 37 -5.11 -8.46 12.87
CA SER A 37 -4.10 -9.11 12.01
C SER A 37 -4.25 -8.71 10.55
N PHE A 38 -5.49 -8.65 10.04
CA PHE A 38 -5.77 -8.24 8.67
C PHE A 38 -5.39 -6.78 8.40
N LEU A 39 -5.69 -5.87 9.33
CA LEU A 39 -5.32 -4.45 9.20
C LEU A 39 -3.80 -4.25 9.13
N ASN A 40 -3.03 -4.99 9.93
CA ASN A 40 -1.58 -4.95 9.87
C ASN A 40 -1.02 -5.47 8.53
N GLN A 41 -1.62 -6.50 7.96
CA GLN A 41 -1.21 -7.02 6.65
C GLN A 41 -1.52 -6.04 5.53
N ARG A 42 -2.68 -5.37 5.57
CA ARG A 42 -3.05 -4.31 4.62
C ARG A 42 -2.05 -3.15 4.66
N SER A 43 -1.66 -2.71 5.85
CA SER A 43 -0.65 -1.65 6.02
C SER A 43 0.68 -2.02 5.39
N LYS A 44 1.14 -3.27 5.58
CA LYS A 44 2.37 -3.77 4.95
C LYS A 44 2.27 -3.85 3.42
N GLY A 45 1.10 -4.18 2.89
CA GLY A 45 0.82 -4.15 1.46
C GLY A 45 0.95 -2.75 0.87
N ASN A 46 0.36 -1.75 1.53
CA ASN A 46 0.46 -0.35 1.12
C ASN A 46 1.92 0.18 1.16
N ASP A 47 2.71 -0.26 2.14
CA ASP A 47 4.13 0.09 2.22
C ASP A 47 4.95 -0.58 1.09
N ALA A 48 4.62 -1.82 0.75
CA ALA A 48 5.26 -2.52 -0.36
C ALA A 48 4.95 -1.84 -1.71
N GLU A 49 3.70 -1.40 -1.91
CA GLU A 49 3.31 -0.58 -3.07
C GLU A 49 4.12 0.71 -3.16
N ALA A 50 4.23 1.45 -2.05
CA ALA A 50 4.99 2.70 -2.02
C ALA A 50 6.48 2.50 -2.36
N LYS A 51 7.10 1.42 -1.87
CA LYS A 51 8.47 1.05 -2.21
C LYS A 51 8.62 0.70 -3.69
N SER A 52 7.70 -0.09 -4.23
CA SER A 52 7.67 -0.44 -5.65
C SER A 52 7.56 0.82 -6.50
N THR A 53 6.64 1.72 -6.18
CA THR A 53 6.48 3.01 -6.87
C THR A 53 7.78 3.83 -6.83
N ALA A 54 8.49 3.86 -5.70
CA ALA A 54 9.76 4.58 -5.59
C ALA A 54 10.84 4.00 -6.51
N VAL A 55 10.91 2.69 -6.66
CA VAL A 55 11.84 2.01 -7.57
C VAL A 55 11.46 2.30 -9.02
N THR A 56 10.19 2.14 -9.39
CA THR A 56 9.68 2.43 -10.73
C THR A 56 9.94 3.88 -11.13
N ALA A 57 9.76 4.85 -10.22
CA ALA A 57 10.06 6.25 -10.49
C ALA A 57 11.58 6.49 -10.67
N ALA A 58 12.43 5.77 -9.95
CA ALA A 58 13.88 5.83 -10.14
C ALA A 58 14.29 5.29 -11.53
N GLU A 59 13.71 4.19 -11.97
CA GLU A 59 13.93 3.63 -13.32
C GLU A 59 13.47 4.60 -14.41
N ALA A 60 12.34 5.27 -14.21
CA ALA A 60 11.87 6.32 -15.11
C ALA A 60 12.83 7.53 -15.16
N PHE A 61 13.49 7.88 -14.03
CA PHE A 61 14.55 8.90 -14.01
C PHE A 61 15.75 8.49 -14.87
N GLU A 62 16.22 7.25 -14.76
CA GLU A 62 17.35 6.75 -15.56
C GLU A 62 16.99 6.76 -17.06
N THR A 63 15.76 6.38 -17.40
CA THR A 63 15.28 6.47 -18.79
C THR A 63 15.24 7.91 -19.29
N CYS A 64 14.66 8.81 -18.50
CA CYS A 64 14.61 10.24 -18.83
C CYS A 64 16.00 10.84 -19.00
N ALA A 65 16.96 10.51 -18.14
CA ALA A 65 18.33 11.00 -18.26
C ALA A 65 19.02 10.52 -19.53
N THR A 66 18.72 9.29 -19.98
CA THR A 66 19.26 8.76 -21.25
C THR A 66 18.87 9.64 -22.42
N ASP A 67 17.61 10.12 -22.45
CA ASP A 67 17.09 11.01 -23.49
C ASP A 67 17.65 12.45 -23.36
N ASN A 68 18.18 12.80 -22.18
CA ASN A 68 18.69 14.14 -21.84
C ASN A 68 20.22 14.19 -21.66
N ASN A 69 20.97 13.39 -22.40
CA ASN A 69 22.43 13.31 -22.36
C ASN A 69 23.02 13.04 -20.97
N GLY A 70 22.34 12.24 -20.17
CA GLY A 70 22.73 11.86 -18.82
C GLY A 70 22.33 12.85 -17.72
N SER A 71 21.56 13.88 -18.04
CA SER A 71 21.12 14.89 -17.06
C SER A 71 19.70 14.63 -16.57
N TYR A 72 19.49 14.71 -15.25
CA TYR A 72 18.15 14.62 -14.63
C TYR A 72 17.45 15.98 -14.52
N ALA A 73 18.09 17.11 -14.86
CA ALA A 73 17.56 18.45 -14.59
C ALA A 73 16.19 18.73 -15.23
N SER A 74 15.92 18.14 -16.39
CA SER A 74 14.65 18.26 -17.11
C SER A 74 13.64 17.16 -16.79
N CYS A 75 14.01 16.18 -15.95
CA CYS A 75 13.17 15.06 -15.59
C CYS A 75 12.16 15.45 -14.50
N THR A 76 11.05 16.01 -14.92
CA THR A 76 9.95 16.43 -14.05
C THR A 76 9.01 15.26 -13.76
N LEU A 77 8.16 15.37 -12.74
CA LEU A 77 7.13 14.38 -12.45
C LEU A 77 6.21 14.12 -13.68
N ALA A 78 5.94 15.15 -14.47
CA ALA A 78 5.12 15.00 -15.69
C ALA A 78 5.85 14.17 -16.75
N SER A 79 7.16 14.40 -16.97
CA SER A 79 7.95 13.59 -17.90
C SER A 79 8.09 12.14 -17.44
N LEU A 80 8.30 11.91 -16.14
CA LEU A 80 8.34 10.54 -15.60
C LEU A 80 7.01 9.78 -15.80
N ARG A 81 5.87 10.45 -15.59
CA ARG A 81 4.54 9.88 -15.83
C ARG A 81 4.24 9.61 -17.31
N SER A 82 4.89 10.34 -18.22
CA SER A 82 4.80 10.07 -19.65
C SER A 82 5.61 8.82 -20.05
N ILE A 83 6.77 8.61 -19.40
CA ILE A 83 7.61 7.42 -19.60
C ILE A 83 6.97 6.19 -18.95
N GLU A 84 6.47 6.34 -17.73
CA GLU A 84 5.88 5.28 -16.93
C GLU A 84 4.50 5.69 -16.40
N PRO A 85 3.42 5.39 -17.14
CA PRO A 85 2.06 5.80 -16.79
C PRO A 85 1.54 5.25 -15.46
N THR A 86 2.07 4.13 -14.96
CA THR A 86 1.67 3.56 -13.66
C THR A 86 1.97 4.50 -12.48
N LEU A 87 2.90 5.45 -12.65
CA LEU A 87 3.19 6.47 -11.66
C LEU A 87 2.02 7.44 -11.40
N ASN A 88 1.00 7.45 -12.28
CA ASN A 88 -0.21 8.23 -12.05
C ASN A 88 -1.05 7.68 -10.88
N ASP A 89 -1.00 6.38 -10.62
CA ASP A 89 -1.76 5.71 -9.55
C ASP A 89 -1.33 6.19 -8.16
N ALA A 90 -0.09 6.62 -8.03
CA ALA A 90 0.41 7.22 -6.79
C ALA A 90 -0.16 8.62 -6.51
N GLY A 91 -0.64 9.33 -7.53
CA GLY A 91 -1.26 10.65 -7.41
C GLY A 91 -0.35 11.66 -6.69
N ALA A 92 -0.90 12.31 -5.65
CA ALA A 92 -0.19 13.27 -4.82
C ALA A 92 0.79 12.63 -3.80
N ARG A 93 0.77 11.29 -3.66
CA ARG A 93 1.67 10.56 -2.76
C ARG A 93 3.10 10.46 -3.29
N LEU A 94 3.30 10.68 -4.59
CA LEU A 94 4.60 10.69 -5.25
C LEU A 94 5.09 12.13 -5.43
N ALA A 95 6.23 12.44 -4.83
CA ALA A 95 6.96 13.68 -5.04
C ALA A 95 8.36 13.38 -5.55
N VAL A 96 8.84 14.20 -6.47
CA VAL A 96 10.17 14.04 -7.05
C VAL A 96 10.90 15.39 -7.09
N SER A 97 12.21 15.34 -6.97
CA SER A 97 13.10 16.48 -7.21
C SER A 97 14.34 16.01 -7.96
N SER A 98 14.91 16.87 -8.79
CA SER A 98 16.08 16.53 -9.60
C SER A 98 16.98 17.73 -9.83
N GLY A 99 18.27 17.47 -9.93
CA GLY A 99 19.30 18.37 -10.41
C GLY A 99 20.00 17.77 -11.63
N SER A 100 21.12 18.33 -12.06
CA SER A 100 21.82 17.82 -13.25
C SER A 100 22.30 16.37 -13.09
N ASN A 101 22.84 16.01 -11.91
CA ASN A 101 23.50 14.73 -11.68
C ASN A 101 22.89 13.95 -10.50
N ASN A 102 21.77 14.40 -9.96
CA ASN A 102 21.13 13.79 -8.80
C ASN A 102 19.61 13.85 -8.91
N TYR A 103 18.94 12.96 -8.20
CA TYR A 103 17.48 13.03 -8.03
C TYR A 103 17.06 12.42 -6.69
N GLN A 104 15.85 12.76 -6.29
CA GLN A 104 15.19 12.17 -5.13
C GLN A 104 13.74 11.86 -5.49
N VAL A 105 13.30 10.69 -5.07
CA VAL A 105 11.92 10.22 -5.13
C VAL A 105 11.43 10.02 -3.71
N VAL A 106 10.29 10.59 -3.38
CA VAL A 106 9.61 10.41 -2.09
C VAL A 106 8.21 9.88 -2.35
N VAL A 107 7.88 8.74 -1.77
CA VAL A 107 6.55 8.14 -1.87
C VAL A 107 5.97 7.98 -0.47
N THR A 108 4.78 8.54 -0.28
CA THR A 108 4.00 8.37 0.94
C THR A 108 3.11 7.15 0.79
N SER A 109 3.18 6.22 1.73
CA SER A 109 2.35 5.02 1.77
C SER A 109 0.87 5.38 1.95
N ASN A 110 -0.03 4.61 1.35
CA ASN A 110 -1.48 4.79 1.45
C ASN A 110 -2.06 4.14 2.71
N ARG A 111 -1.46 4.41 3.87
CA ARG A 111 -1.98 3.98 5.17
C ARG A 111 -3.02 4.97 5.69
N ASP A 112 -4.02 4.45 6.37
CA ASP A 112 -5.10 5.28 6.94
C ASP A 112 -4.62 6.20 8.08
N SER A 113 -3.56 5.79 8.79
CA SER A 113 -2.93 6.57 9.87
C SER A 113 -1.42 6.34 9.90
N ASN A 114 -0.67 7.37 10.30
CA ASN A 114 0.79 7.30 10.42
C ASN A 114 1.48 6.81 9.14
N ALA A 115 1.17 7.47 8.01
CA ALA A 115 1.71 7.13 6.71
C ALA A 115 3.24 7.09 6.74
N ALA A 116 3.81 5.98 6.28
CA ALA A 116 5.25 5.87 6.10
C ALA A 116 5.67 6.61 4.83
N THR A 117 6.82 7.25 4.87
CA THR A 117 7.48 7.82 3.69
C THR A 117 8.69 6.98 3.31
N PHE A 118 8.80 6.66 2.04
CA PHE A 118 9.92 5.93 1.47
C PHE A 118 10.63 6.84 0.47
N THR A 119 11.90 7.08 0.72
CA THR A 119 12.74 7.94 -0.09
C THR A 119 13.81 7.13 -0.78
N LEU A 120 13.91 7.27 -2.10
CA LEU A 120 15.02 6.78 -2.90
C LEU A 120 15.74 8.00 -3.47
N SER A 121 17.03 8.10 -3.25
CA SER A 121 17.84 9.21 -3.77
C SER A 121 19.09 8.69 -4.46
N ARG A 122 19.49 9.38 -5.53
CA ARG A 122 20.75 9.22 -6.21
C ARG A 122 21.57 10.49 -6.03
N ALA A 123 22.74 10.36 -5.43
CA ALA A 123 23.69 11.46 -5.27
C ALA A 123 24.43 11.75 -6.58
N ALA A 124 25.01 12.94 -6.71
CA ALA A 124 25.80 13.33 -7.87
C ALA A 124 26.99 12.39 -8.17
N GLY A 125 27.51 11.70 -7.16
CA GLY A 125 28.54 10.67 -7.31
C GLY A 125 28.04 9.30 -7.76
N GLY A 126 26.75 9.17 -8.10
CA GLY A 126 26.13 7.92 -8.58
C GLY A 126 25.70 6.97 -7.49
N THR A 127 25.99 7.22 -6.22
CA THR A 127 25.53 6.39 -5.10
C THR A 127 24.04 6.55 -4.89
N THR A 128 23.34 5.43 -4.75
CA THR A 128 21.91 5.40 -4.40
C THR A 128 21.74 5.11 -2.91
N SER A 129 20.76 5.74 -2.31
CA SER A 129 20.36 5.45 -0.92
C SER A 129 18.85 5.28 -0.84
N ARG A 130 18.42 4.44 0.11
CA ARG A 130 17.02 4.17 0.40
C ARG A 130 16.77 4.44 1.87
N THR A 131 15.99 5.46 2.16
CA THR A 131 15.65 5.83 3.53
C THR A 131 14.15 5.81 3.73
N CYS A 132 13.71 5.69 4.95
CA CYS A 132 12.31 5.71 5.30
C CYS A 132 12.07 6.36 6.65
N ALA A 133 10.86 6.87 6.83
CA ALA A 133 10.37 7.36 8.11
C ALA A 133 8.93 6.86 8.31
N THR A 134 8.62 6.43 9.51
CA THR A 134 7.26 6.00 9.89
C THR A 134 6.82 6.74 11.14
N GLY A 135 5.57 7.16 11.22
CA GLY A 135 4.99 7.78 12.41
C GLY A 135 4.50 6.78 13.46
N SER A 136 4.73 5.48 13.26
CA SER A 136 4.16 4.40 14.07
C SER A 136 5.21 3.41 14.56
N ALA A 137 4.90 2.70 15.65
CA ALA A 137 5.68 1.54 16.11
C ALA A 137 5.69 0.39 15.09
N ASP A 138 4.67 0.29 14.24
CA ASP A 138 4.69 -0.59 13.07
C ASP A 138 5.54 0.04 11.97
N LYS A 139 6.76 -0.45 11.85
CA LYS A 139 7.79 0.10 10.96
C LYS A 139 7.56 -0.18 9.48
N GLY A 140 6.57 -1.00 9.10
CA GLY A 140 6.22 -1.28 7.70
C GLY A 140 7.39 -1.75 6.81
N GLY A 141 8.40 -2.39 7.40
CA GLY A 141 9.63 -2.78 6.72
C GLY A 141 10.65 -1.64 6.59
N CYS A 142 10.52 -0.60 7.40
CA CYS A 142 11.54 0.40 7.68
C CYS A 142 12.40 -0.09 8.87
N SER A 143 13.72 0.06 8.83
CA SER A 143 14.61 -0.43 9.89
C SER A 143 14.47 0.39 11.19
N ALA A 144 14.05 1.64 11.09
CA ALA A 144 13.80 2.53 12.23
C ALA A 144 12.60 3.46 11.95
N THR A 145 12.04 4.06 12.99
CA THR A 145 10.90 4.99 12.86
C THR A 145 11.31 6.31 12.21
N SER A 146 12.56 6.72 12.31
CA SER A 146 13.10 7.91 11.65
C SER A 146 14.51 7.61 11.15
N GLY A 147 14.83 8.03 9.92
CA GLY A 147 16.13 7.79 9.31
C GLY A 147 16.47 6.31 9.07
N GLY A 148 15.47 5.44 9.03
CA GLY A 148 15.63 4.02 8.71
C GLY A 148 15.94 3.77 7.25
N THR A 149 16.32 2.54 6.92
CA THR A 149 16.55 2.04 5.55
C THR A 149 15.52 0.97 5.19
N TRP A 150 15.28 0.77 3.88
CA TRP A 150 14.33 -0.20 3.36
C TRP A 150 14.86 -0.94 2.12
#